data_c17ee48d64a99910d1c28aa34aa25bd0
#
_entry.id   c17ee48d64a99910d1c28aa34aa25bd0
#
_cell.length_a   1.000
_cell.length_b   1.000
_cell.length_c   1.000
_cell.angle_alpha   90.00
_cell.angle_beta   90.00
_cell.angle_gamma   90.00
#
_symmetry.space_group_name_H-M   'P 1'
#
loop_
_entity.id
_entity.type
_entity.pdbx_description
1 polymer ?
#
loop_
_entity_poly.entity_id
_entity_poly.type
_entity_poly.pdbx_seq_one_letter_code
_entity_poly.pdbx_strand_id
1 'polypeptide(L)'
;MDIYNDTVKGLVLNPEFRKWVLNPSPERNKTWKHYLSTNPTSVKDVELARELILELFSNQYPLQDKEYKEIWDNIETKTTKEDQQKQFAKVVPIRQGIVKEKPTSTQDSFQIGYFWRIASILLIALGVGFFASHYKLPEPTVDIPQPVKKVVFNNPPGVKSSISLADGTRVMLNAGSSLSYEENRFKEVRDVFLEGEAFFEVAHDPDRPFTVNAGGVNTTALGTSFNIMAYKDEKQMVSLVAGKVSIGLPNSIDEKILLAPKEAISISPDKMLVSRTKFDEDAILAWTRKTIVFEDTKLAEAIRALENWYGVRFHFQNQPKPGKRLSGKFHNETLENVLEGLSYTAGLDFRIEKDQVNITFN
;
A
#
# COMPACT_ATOMS: atom_id res chain seq x y z
N MET A 1 -27.61 -0.51 -24.33
CA MET A 1 -27.24 0.89 -24.00
C MET A 1 -25.75 0.86 -23.84
N ASP A 2 -25.02 1.29 -24.89
CA ASP A 2 -23.55 1.22 -24.90
C ASP A 2 -23.00 2.15 -23.81
N ILE A 3 -22.49 1.55 -22.74
CA ILE A 3 -21.95 2.26 -21.57
C ILE A 3 -20.59 2.91 -21.91
N TYR A 4 -19.96 2.46 -23.01
CA TYR A 4 -18.65 2.94 -23.45
C TYR A 4 -18.74 3.57 -24.84
N ASN A 5 -19.00 4.88 -24.85
CA ASN A 5 -18.95 5.62 -26.12
C ASN A 5 -17.50 5.95 -26.52
N ASP A 6 -17.29 6.33 -27.78
CA ASP A 6 -15.96 6.70 -28.30
C ASP A 6 -15.27 7.83 -27.49
N THR A 7 -16.05 8.65 -26.79
CA THR A 7 -15.53 9.73 -25.95
C THR A 7 -14.84 9.19 -24.70
N VAL A 8 -15.45 8.23 -24.00
CA VAL A 8 -14.86 7.59 -22.82
C VAL A 8 -13.59 6.85 -23.20
N LYS A 9 -13.61 6.07 -24.30
CA LYS A 9 -12.43 5.39 -24.86
C LYS A 9 -11.29 6.38 -25.15
N GLY A 10 -11.62 7.48 -25.84
CA GLY A 10 -10.66 8.54 -26.15
C GLY A 10 -10.00 9.18 -24.92
N LEU A 11 -10.79 9.40 -23.86
CA LEU A 11 -10.29 9.94 -22.58
C LEU A 11 -9.39 8.95 -21.85
N VAL A 12 -9.79 7.67 -21.73
CA VAL A 12 -8.98 6.63 -21.05
C VAL A 12 -7.66 6.39 -21.78
N LEU A 13 -7.63 6.46 -23.11
CA LEU A 13 -6.41 6.32 -23.91
C LEU A 13 -5.54 7.58 -23.94
N ASN A 14 -6.05 8.73 -23.50
CA ASN A 14 -5.31 9.98 -23.51
C ASN A 14 -4.27 10.05 -22.38
N PRO A 15 -2.96 10.14 -22.65
CA PRO A 15 -1.91 10.16 -21.65
C PRO A 15 -2.02 11.35 -20.68
N GLU A 16 -2.41 12.55 -21.18
CA GLU A 16 -2.54 13.76 -20.35
C GLU A 16 -3.77 13.69 -19.43
N PHE A 17 -4.86 13.05 -19.87
CA PHE A 17 -6.02 12.78 -19.04
C PHE A 17 -5.66 11.79 -17.90
N ARG A 18 -4.96 10.71 -18.21
CA ARG A 18 -4.48 9.75 -17.20
C ARG A 18 -3.57 10.41 -16.17
N LYS A 19 -2.60 11.23 -16.64
CA LYS A 19 -1.72 12.00 -15.75
C LYS A 19 -2.49 12.96 -14.84
N TRP A 20 -3.56 13.56 -15.34
CA TRP A 20 -4.41 14.42 -14.51
C TRP A 20 -5.18 13.63 -13.46
N VAL A 21 -5.75 12.48 -13.81
CA VAL A 21 -6.52 11.63 -12.89
C VAL A 21 -5.64 11.06 -11.79
N LEU A 22 -4.45 10.55 -12.16
CA LEU A 22 -3.56 9.84 -11.23
C LEU A 22 -2.66 10.78 -10.44
N ASN A 23 -2.31 11.94 -11.00
CA ASN A 23 -1.41 12.92 -10.37
C ASN A 23 -1.90 14.34 -10.66
N PRO A 24 -2.97 14.79 -9.99
CA PRO A 24 -3.56 16.11 -10.20
C PRO A 24 -2.59 17.22 -9.75
N SER A 25 -2.40 18.24 -10.61
CA SER A 25 -1.65 19.46 -10.28
C SER A 25 -2.51 20.72 -10.53
N PRO A 26 -2.18 21.86 -9.92
CA PRO A 26 -2.93 23.10 -10.15
C PRO A 26 -3.08 23.48 -11.63
N GLU A 27 -2.03 23.26 -12.43
CA GLU A 27 -2.02 23.55 -13.87
C GLU A 27 -2.93 22.58 -14.63
N ARG A 28 -2.81 21.28 -14.38
CA ARG A 28 -3.66 20.25 -15.00
C ARG A 28 -5.13 20.43 -14.61
N ASN A 29 -5.39 20.75 -13.35
CA ASN A 29 -6.74 21.06 -12.88
C ASN A 29 -7.35 22.25 -13.63
N LYS A 30 -6.56 23.30 -13.94
CA LYS A 30 -7.02 24.46 -14.72
C LYS A 30 -7.37 24.07 -16.15
N THR A 31 -6.53 23.25 -16.80
CA THR A 31 -6.73 22.76 -18.17
C THR A 31 -8.02 21.93 -18.27
N TRP A 32 -8.19 20.95 -17.40
CA TRP A 32 -9.36 20.05 -17.43
C TRP A 32 -10.64 20.72 -16.94
N LYS A 33 -10.57 21.67 -16.01
CA LYS A 33 -11.72 22.53 -15.67
C LYS A 33 -12.16 23.38 -16.84
N HIS A 34 -11.23 23.92 -17.62
CA HIS A 34 -11.54 24.67 -18.84
C HIS A 34 -12.19 23.75 -19.89
N TYR A 35 -11.66 22.53 -20.09
CA TYR A 35 -12.27 21.54 -20.99
C TYR A 35 -13.71 21.22 -20.60
N LEU A 36 -13.98 20.97 -19.31
CA LEU A 36 -15.32 20.68 -18.80
C LEU A 36 -16.28 21.87 -18.95
N SER A 37 -15.80 23.11 -18.79
CA SER A 37 -16.61 24.32 -18.96
C SER A 37 -17.01 24.56 -20.43
N THR A 38 -16.17 24.15 -21.37
CA THR A 38 -16.43 24.24 -22.82
C THR A 38 -17.22 23.05 -23.39
N ASN A 39 -17.25 21.92 -22.67
CA ASN A 39 -17.92 20.69 -23.09
C ASN A 39 -18.83 20.13 -21.99
N PRO A 40 -19.94 20.79 -21.64
CA PRO A 40 -20.78 20.39 -20.50
C PRO A 40 -21.46 19.02 -20.67
N THR A 41 -21.63 18.56 -21.91
CA THR A 41 -22.18 17.23 -22.21
C THR A 41 -21.21 16.08 -21.88
N SER A 42 -19.91 16.36 -21.81
CA SER A 42 -18.85 15.39 -21.55
C SER A 42 -18.57 15.15 -20.04
N VAL A 43 -19.30 15.80 -19.14
CA VAL A 43 -19.04 15.66 -17.68
C VAL A 43 -19.21 14.23 -17.23
N LYS A 44 -20.29 13.55 -17.66
CA LYS A 44 -20.55 12.14 -17.31
C LYS A 44 -19.49 11.20 -17.90
N ASP A 45 -19.05 11.47 -19.12
CA ASP A 45 -18.03 10.68 -19.81
C ASP A 45 -16.66 10.84 -19.13
N VAL A 46 -16.34 12.05 -18.67
CA VAL A 46 -15.12 12.34 -17.92
C VAL A 46 -15.14 11.68 -16.53
N GLU A 47 -16.28 11.69 -15.84
CA GLU A 47 -16.42 10.99 -14.55
C GLU A 47 -16.27 9.48 -14.73
N LEU A 48 -16.93 8.89 -15.71
CA LEU A 48 -16.82 7.46 -16.01
C LEU A 48 -15.41 7.06 -16.43
N ALA A 49 -14.76 7.84 -17.29
CA ALA A 49 -13.36 7.60 -17.69
C ALA A 49 -12.40 7.70 -16.50
N ARG A 50 -12.65 8.64 -15.58
CA ARG A 50 -11.87 8.79 -14.35
C ARG A 50 -12.03 7.58 -13.42
N GLU A 51 -13.25 7.11 -13.23
CA GLU A 51 -13.55 5.96 -12.39
C GLU A 51 -12.87 4.70 -12.94
N LEU A 52 -12.96 4.47 -14.25
CA LEU A 52 -12.26 3.37 -14.93
C LEU A 52 -10.74 3.43 -14.75
N ILE A 53 -10.13 4.61 -14.89
CA ILE A 53 -8.69 4.77 -14.69
C ILE A 53 -8.32 4.46 -13.23
N LEU A 54 -9.06 4.96 -12.25
CA LEU A 54 -8.80 4.69 -10.85
C LEU A 54 -8.96 3.21 -10.49
N GLU A 55 -9.94 2.53 -11.08
CA GLU A 55 -10.15 1.09 -10.89
C GLU A 55 -9.02 0.26 -11.53
N LEU A 56 -8.62 0.58 -12.76
CA LEU A 56 -7.50 -0.08 -13.45
C LEU A 56 -6.15 0.11 -12.74
N PHE A 57 -5.95 1.25 -12.06
CA PHE A 57 -4.72 1.55 -11.31
C PHE A 57 -4.79 1.21 -9.82
N SER A 58 -5.92 0.78 -9.29
CA SER A 58 -6.02 0.25 -7.92
C SER A 58 -5.22 -1.05 -7.74
N ASN A 59 -4.93 -1.76 -8.83
CA ASN A 59 -3.99 -2.87 -8.90
C ASN A 59 -2.60 -2.35 -9.32
N GLN A 60 -1.65 -2.49 -8.45
CA GLN A 60 -0.27 -2.00 -8.29
C GLN A 60 0.69 -2.01 -9.51
N TYR A 61 0.23 -2.08 -10.77
CA TYR A 61 1.08 -2.02 -11.95
C TYR A 61 0.60 -0.95 -12.92
N PRO A 62 1.43 0.06 -13.25
CA PRO A 62 1.11 1.00 -14.33
C PRO A 62 1.16 0.23 -15.66
N LEU A 63 -0.01 0.08 -16.28
CA LEU A 63 -0.12 -0.49 -17.62
C LEU A 63 0.53 0.44 -18.65
N GLN A 64 1.26 -0.13 -19.60
CA GLN A 64 1.82 0.62 -20.73
C GLN A 64 0.71 1.00 -21.73
N ASP A 65 0.93 2.04 -22.55
CA ASP A 65 -0.04 2.50 -23.55
C ASP A 65 -0.52 1.40 -24.51
N LYS A 66 0.35 0.43 -24.79
CA LYS A 66 0.04 -0.74 -25.61
C LYS A 66 -0.98 -1.68 -24.94
N GLU A 67 -0.85 -1.88 -23.64
CA GLU A 67 -1.74 -2.76 -22.86
C GLU A 67 -3.14 -2.17 -22.72
N TYR A 68 -3.27 -0.84 -22.60
CA TYR A 68 -4.56 -0.16 -22.65
C TYR A 68 -5.31 -0.42 -23.95
N LYS A 69 -4.59 -0.38 -25.08
CA LYS A 69 -5.17 -0.62 -26.39
C LYS A 69 -5.64 -2.09 -26.54
N GLU A 70 -4.84 -3.04 -26.08
CA GLU A 70 -5.17 -4.47 -26.12
C GLU A 70 -6.40 -4.79 -25.24
N ILE A 71 -6.54 -4.16 -24.07
CA ILE A 71 -7.72 -4.32 -23.21
C ILE A 71 -8.98 -3.79 -23.91
N TRP A 72 -8.90 -2.61 -24.55
CA TRP A 72 -10.01 -2.04 -25.29
C TRP A 72 -10.40 -2.90 -26.50
N ASP A 73 -9.46 -3.36 -27.29
CA ASP A 73 -9.73 -4.21 -28.45
C ASP A 73 -10.39 -5.55 -28.04
N ASN A 74 -10.05 -6.07 -26.86
CA ASN A 74 -10.70 -7.25 -26.28
C ASN A 74 -12.15 -6.98 -25.81
N ILE A 75 -12.42 -5.79 -25.26
CA ILE A 75 -13.78 -5.39 -24.85
C ILE A 75 -14.65 -5.21 -26.08
N GLU A 76 -14.16 -4.52 -27.11
CA GLU A 76 -14.88 -4.24 -28.36
C GLU A 76 -15.22 -5.54 -29.13
N THR A 77 -14.29 -6.51 -29.18
CA THR A 77 -14.54 -7.82 -29.82
C THR A 77 -15.54 -8.69 -29.08
N LYS A 78 -15.65 -8.57 -27.75
CA LYS A 78 -16.65 -9.30 -26.96
C LYS A 78 -18.05 -8.70 -27.09
N THR A 79 -18.17 -7.36 -27.01
CA THR A 79 -19.46 -6.66 -27.16
C THR A 79 -20.04 -6.82 -28.57
N THR A 80 -19.20 -6.75 -29.60
CA THR A 80 -19.64 -6.94 -30.99
C THR A 80 -20.14 -8.37 -31.27
N LYS A 81 -19.61 -9.39 -30.60
CA LYS A 81 -20.06 -10.77 -30.69
C LYS A 81 -21.41 -11.00 -30.00
N GLU A 82 -21.67 -10.33 -28.88
CA GLU A 82 -22.98 -10.42 -28.21
C GLU A 82 -24.09 -9.72 -28.98
N ASP A 83 -23.82 -8.61 -29.64
CA ASP A 83 -24.79 -7.91 -30.48
C ASP A 83 -25.10 -8.66 -31.79
N GLN A 84 -24.14 -9.38 -32.36
CA GLN A 84 -24.42 -10.23 -33.54
C GLN A 84 -25.31 -11.47 -33.23
N GLN A 85 -25.29 -11.96 -31.98
CA GLN A 85 -26.18 -13.06 -31.56
C GLN A 85 -27.63 -12.59 -31.30
N LYS A 86 -27.88 -11.31 -31.07
CA LYS A 86 -29.23 -10.76 -30.86
C LYS A 86 -29.96 -10.36 -32.15
N GLN A 87 -29.31 -10.35 -33.32
CA GLN A 87 -29.89 -9.93 -34.58
C GLN A 87 -30.54 -11.05 -35.41
N PHE A 88 -30.65 -12.30 -34.95
CA PHE A 88 -31.29 -13.39 -35.68
C PHE A 88 -32.64 -13.81 -35.09
N ALA A 89 -33.51 -12.84 -34.76
CA ALA A 89 -34.93 -13.08 -34.66
C ALA A 89 -35.60 -12.57 -35.97
N LYS A 90 -35.51 -13.38 -37.05
CA LYS A 90 -36.11 -13.07 -38.34
C LYS A 90 -37.63 -13.28 -38.23
N VAL A 91 -38.36 -12.19 -38.26
CA VAL A 91 -39.83 -12.19 -38.41
C VAL A 91 -40.17 -12.74 -39.78
N VAL A 92 -40.82 -13.88 -39.80
CA VAL A 92 -41.38 -14.47 -41.04
C VAL A 92 -42.80 -13.92 -41.22
N PRO A 93 -43.13 -13.24 -42.35
CA PRO A 93 -44.48 -12.76 -42.59
C PRO A 93 -45.41 -13.91 -42.92
N ILE A 94 -46.59 -13.91 -42.30
CA ILE A 94 -47.70 -14.83 -42.56
C ILE A 94 -48.25 -14.45 -43.90
N ARG A 95 -48.16 -15.36 -44.92
CA ARG A 95 -48.80 -15.25 -46.20
C ARG A 95 -50.10 -16.02 -46.15
N GLN A 96 -51.25 -15.33 -46.21
CA GLN A 96 -52.52 -15.88 -46.43
C GLN A 96 -52.60 -16.41 -47.87
N GLY A 97 -53.13 -17.56 -48.05
CA GLY A 97 -53.35 -18.12 -49.42
C GLY A 97 -54.00 -19.48 -49.44
N ILE A 98 -55.35 -19.45 -49.53
CA ILE A 98 -56.23 -20.24 -50.33
C ILE A 98 -56.41 -21.73 -50.03
N VAL A 99 -57.63 -22.01 -49.58
CA VAL A 99 -58.33 -23.29 -49.48
C VAL A 99 -58.50 -23.95 -50.84
N LYS A 100 -58.12 -25.21 -50.97
CA LYS A 100 -58.78 -26.18 -51.95
C LYS A 100 -59.05 -27.46 -51.22
N GLU A 101 -60.34 -27.83 -51.28
CA GLU A 101 -60.93 -29.08 -50.79
C GLU A 101 -60.66 -30.27 -51.66
N LYS A 102 -60.54 -31.44 -50.96
CA LYS A 102 -61.00 -32.83 -51.23
C LYS A 102 -60.11 -33.74 -52.09
N PRO A 103 -60.20 -35.06 -51.90
CA PRO A 103 -61.09 -35.86 -51.06
C PRO A 103 -60.42 -36.98 -50.22
N THR A 104 -61.21 -37.49 -49.33
CA THR A 104 -61.07 -38.63 -48.44
C THR A 104 -60.47 -39.91 -49.07
N SER A 105 -59.54 -40.52 -48.31
CA SER A 105 -59.45 -41.97 -48.17
C SER A 105 -58.99 -42.31 -46.75
N THR A 106 -59.84 -43.04 -46.09
CA THR A 106 -59.61 -43.70 -44.83
C THR A 106 -58.48 -44.70 -44.99
N GLN A 107 -57.43 -44.54 -44.18
CA GLN A 107 -56.64 -45.69 -43.70
C GLN A 107 -56.07 -45.39 -42.32
N ASP A 108 -56.56 -46.17 -41.37
CA ASP A 108 -56.01 -46.34 -40.02
C ASP A 108 -54.54 -46.76 -40.08
N SER A 109 -53.71 -45.83 -39.74
CA SER A 109 -52.32 -46.17 -39.31
C SER A 109 -51.84 -45.11 -38.35
N PHE A 110 -52.34 -45.16 -37.12
CA PHE A 110 -51.98 -45.59 -36.16
C PHE A 110 -51.03 -45.00 -35.22
N GLN A 111 -51.36 -44.65 -34.23
CA GLN A 111 -50.90 -44.22 -32.90
C GLN A 111 -49.48 -44.58 -32.50
N ILE A 112 -48.68 -45.33 -33.24
CA ILE A 112 -47.28 -45.67 -32.93
C ILE A 112 -46.37 -44.44 -32.94
N GLY A 113 -46.58 -43.49 -33.86
CA GLY A 113 -45.74 -42.26 -33.90
C GLY A 113 -45.96 -41.29 -32.75
N TYR A 114 -47.11 -41.34 -32.08
CA TYR A 114 -47.41 -40.52 -30.94
C TYR A 114 -46.65 -41.00 -29.66
N PHE A 115 -46.61 -42.30 -29.47
CA PHE A 115 -45.88 -42.90 -28.35
C PHE A 115 -44.37 -42.66 -28.47
N TRP A 116 -43.80 -42.71 -29.67
CA TRP A 116 -42.38 -42.39 -29.87
C TRP A 116 -42.04 -40.93 -29.59
N ARG A 117 -42.97 -40.01 -29.88
CA ARG A 117 -42.79 -38.58 -29.54
C ARG A 117 -42.84 -38.32 -28.04
N ILE A 118 -43.76 -39.01 -27.33
CA ILE A 118 -43.81 -38.89 -25.85
C ILE A 118 -42.58 -39.54 -25.21
N ALA A 119 -42.16 -40.70 -25.70
CA ALA A 119 -40.96 -41.39 -25.20
C ALA A 119 -39.71 -40.57 -25.40
N SER A 120 -39.56 -39.86 -26.54
CA SER A 120 -38.39 -38.98 -26.76
C SER A 120 -38.39 -37.76 -25.83
N ILE A 121 -39.56 -37.16 -25.55
CA ILE A 121 -39.64 -36.02 -24.59
C ILE A 121 -39.28 -36.50 -23.16
N LEU A 122 -39.76 -37.69 -22.75
CA LEU A 122 -39.44 -38.25 -21.44
C LEU A 122 -37.95 -38.60 -21.30
N LEU A 123 -37.33 -39.12 -22.36
CA LEU A 123 -35.90 -39.40 -22.39
C LEU A 123 -35.06 -38.12 -22.31
N ILE A 124 -35.47 -37.05 -23.02
CA ILE A 124 -34.81 -35.74 -22.94
C ILE A 124 -34.99 -35.16 -21.54
N ALA A 125 -36.20 -35.20 -20.96
CA ALA A 125 -36.45 -34.72 -19.61
C ALA A 125 -35.65 -35.50 -18.54
N LEU A 126 -35.55 -36.83 -18.69
CA LEU A 126 -34.71 -37.69 -17.84
C LEU A 126 -33.22 -37.37 -18.03
N GLY A 127 -32.78 -37.15 -19.27
CA GLY A 127 -31.39 -36.75 -19.57
C GLY A 127 -31.05 -35.39 -18.98
N VAL A 128 -31.90 -34.40 -19.11
CA VAL A 128 -31.73 -33.07 -18.51
C VAL A 128 -31.77 -33.14 -16.99
N GLY A 129 -32.69 -33.91 -16.40
CA GLY A 129 -32.75 -34.11 -14.96
C GLY A 129 -31.50 -34.83 -14.40
N PHE A 130 -31.01 -35.86 -15.11
CA PHE A 130 -29.75 -36.53 -14.75
C PHE A 130 -28.56 -35.61 -14.88
N PHE A 131 -28.47 -34.82 -15.97
CA PHE A 131 -27.41 -33.85 -16.17
C PHE A 131 -27.45 -32.75 -15.11
N ALA A 132 -28.62 -32.18 -14.81
CA ALA A 132 -28.80 -31.16 -13.77
C ALA A 132 -28.48 -31.71 -12.37
N SER A 133 -28.71 -32.98 -12.07
CA SER A 133 -28.36 -33.58 -10.77
C SER A 133 -26.87 -33.86 -10.62
N HIS A 134 -26.15 -34.10 -11.72
CA HIS A 134 -24.72 -34.40 -11.73
C HIS A 134 -23.84 -33.16 -11.94
N TYR A 135 -24.34 -32.16 -12.65
CA TYR A 135 -23.66 -30.86 -12.78
C TYR A 135 -24.10 -29.91 -11.66
N LYS A 136 -23.46 -30.05 -10.49
CA LYS A 136 -23.49 -28.94 -9.52
C LYS A 136 -22.81 -27.77 -10.17
N LEU A 137 -23.58 -26.74 -10.57
CA LEU A 137 -23.01 -25.46 -10.89
C LEU A 137 -22.12 -25.06 -9.71
N PRO A 138 -20.86 -24.67 -9.94
CA PRO A 138 -20.03 -24.16 -8.85
C PRO A 138 -20.82 -22.99 -8.22
N GLU A 139 -21.16 -23.12 -6.95
CA GLU A 139 -21.72 -22.00 -6.22
C GLU A 139 -20.71 -20.84 -6.36
N PRO A 140 -21.15 -19.63 -6.69
CA PRO A 140 -20.25 -18.51 -6.67
C PRO A 140 -19.69 -18.42 -5.26
N THR A 141 -18.44 -18.84 -5.09
CA THR A 141 -17.71 -18.59 -3.85
C THR A 141 -17.56 -17.07 -3.78
N VAL A 142 -18.45 -16.44 -3.06
CA VAL A 142 -18.23 -15.05 -2.62
C VAL A 142 -16.99 -15.14 -1.74
N ASP A 143 -15.87 -14.73 -2.28
CA ASP A 143 -14.63 -14.59 -1.53
C ASP A 143 -14.87 -13.45 -0.53
N ILE A 144 -15.42 -13.81 0.63
CA ILE A 144 -15.60 -12.86 1.74
C ILE A 144 -14.17 -12.50 2.17
N PRO A 145 -13.73 -11.26 1.98
CA PRO A 145 -12.39 -10.85 2.40
C PRO A 145 -12.22 -11.24 3.87
N GLN A 146 -11.28 -12.15 4.14
CA GLN A 146 -10.95 -12.53 5.51
C GLN A 146 -10.57 -11.25 6.26
N PRO A 147 -11.07 -11.04 7.47
CA PRO A 147 -10.72 -9.86 8.24
C PRO A 147 -9.20 -9.76 8.35
N VAL A 148 -8.65 -8.63 7.96
CA VAL A 148 -7.21 -8.37 8.01
C VAL A 148 -6.79 -8.37 9.47
N LYS A 149 -6.06 -9.41 9.88
CA LYS A 149 -5.51 -9.50 11.23
C LYS A 149 -4.21 -8.69 11.29
N LYS A 150 -4.29 -7.49 11.85
CA LYS A 150 -3.14 -6.62 12.07
C LYS A 150 -2.45 -7.00 13.37
N VAL A 151 -1.15 -7.31 13.31
CA VAL A 151 -0.27 -7.47 14.47
C VAL A 151 0.39 -6.12 14.75
N VAL A 152 0.39 -5.70 16.01
CA VAL A 152 1.00 -4.42 16.44
C VAL A 152 1.88 -4.66 17.65
N PHE A 153 3.13 -4.26 17.57
CA PHE A 153 4.08 -4.13 18.68
C PHE A 153 4.22 -2.66 19.01
N ASN A 154 4.00 -2.28 20.25
CA ASN A 154 4.09 -0.91 20.71
C ASN A 154 4.98 -0.82 21.95
N ASN A 155 6.08 -0.09 21.85
CA ASN A 155 6.95 0.21 22.95
C ASN A 155 6.63 1.63 23.48
N PRO A 156 6.15 1.77 24.70
CA PRO A 156 6.07 3.09 25.32
C PRO A 156 7.47 3.68 25.53
N PRO A 157 7.60 4.98 25.81
CA PRO A 157 8.85 5.57 26.26
C PRO A 157 9.46 4.78 27.42
N GLY A 158 10.78 4.64 27.46
CA GLY A 158 11.53 3.84 28.44
C GLY A 158 11.65 2.34 28.14
N VAL A 159 10.86 1.82 27.20
CA VAL A 159 10.82 0.37 26.89
C VAL A 159 11.41 0.09 25.51
N LYS A 160 12.32 -0.89 25.47
CA LYS A 160 12.88 -1.45 24.23
C LYS A 160 12.59 -2.93 24.17
N SER A 161 12.32 -3.46 22.98
CA SER A 161 12.03 -4.89 22.81
C SER A 161 12.75 -5.49 21.61
N SER A 162 12.89 -6.82 21.63
CA SER A 162 13.39 -7.61 20.50
C SER A 162 12.26 -8.51 20.02
N ILE A 163 11.98 -8.50 18.73
CA ILE A 163 10.87 -9.19 18.07
C ILE A 163 11.47 -10.10 17.02
N SER A 164 10.98 -11.35 16.97
CA SER A 164 11.26 -12.25 15.85
C SER A 164 10.00 -12.39 15.01
N LEU A 165 10.09 -12.02 13.73
CA LEU A 165 9.00 -12.16 12.79
C LEU A 165 8.92 -13.59 12.24
N ALA A 166 7.80 -13.94 11.62
CA ALA A 166 7.54 -15.29 11.13
C ALA A 166 8.46 -15.74 9.97
N ASP A 167 9.09 -14.80 9.28
CA ASP A 167 10.08 -15.04 8.21
C ASP A 167 11.51 -15.24 8.73
N GLY A 168 11.73 -15.17 10.05
CA GLY A 168 13.04 -15.22 10.68
C GLY A 168 13.76 -13.89 10.81
N THR A 169 13.17 -12.79 10.33
CA THR A 169 13.68 -11.43 10.54
C THR A 169 13.66 -11.08 12.03
N ARG A 170 14.74 -10.50 12.52
CA ARG A 170 14.83 -9.93 13.87
C ARG A 170 14.71 -8.44 13.82
N VAL A 171 13.93 -7.89 14.72
CA VAL A 171 13.73 -6.45 14.86
C VAL A 171 13.98 -6.04 16.30
N MET A 172 14.93 -5.15 16.53
CA MET A 172 15.04 -4.44 17.79
C MET A 172 14.23 -3.15 17.66
N LEU A 173 13.22 -2.99 18.50
CA LEU A 173 12.32 -1.84 18.51
C LEU A 173 12.70 -0.92 19.68
N ASN A 174 13.00 0.34 19.36
CA ASN A 174 13.44 1.33 20.37
C ASN A 174 12.25 1.86 21.20
N ALA A 175 12.54 2.66 22.20
CA ALA A 175 11.54 3.31 23.06
C ALA A 175 10.70 4.32 22.25
N GLY A 176 9.40 4.44 22.61
CA GLY A 176 8.48 5.33 21.91
C GLY A 176 8.22 4.93 20.46
N SER A 177 8.34 3.65 20.11
CA SER A 177 8.23 3.16 18.73
C SER A 177 7.16 2.10 18.58
N SER A 178 6.58 2.02 17.40
CA SER A 178 5.61 0.99 17.05
C SER A 178 5.95 0.31 15.72
N LEU A 179 5.76 -1.01 15.66
CA LEU A 179 5.89 -1.83 14.46
C LEU A 179 4.59 -2.58 14.23
N SER A 180 4.08 -2.56 13.01
CA SER A 180 2.88 -3.32 12.69
C SER A 180 2.95 -3.95 11.30
N TYR A 181 2.21 -5.06 11.11
CA TYR A 181 2.07 -5.74 9.83
C TYR A 181 0.75 -6.52 9.74
N GLU A 182 0.35 -6.89 8.53
CA GLU A 182 -0.82 -7.73 8.28
C GLU A 182 -0.43 -9.21 8.30
N GLU A 183 -0.86 -9.97 9.32
CA GLU A 183 -0.44 -11.35 9.54
C GLU A 183 -0.77 -12.27 8.36
N ASN A 184 -1.96 -12.13 7.79
CA ASN A 184 -2.44 -12.97 6.69
C ASN A 184 -1.63 -12.75 5.40
N ARG A 185 -1.19 -11.51 5.16
CA ARG A 185 -0.40 -11.11 3.98
C ARG A 185 1.10 -11.31 4.16
N PHE A 186 1.60 -11.32 5.40
CA PHE A 186 3.04 -11.35 5.68
C PHE A 186 3.75 -12.61 5.13
N LYS A 187 3.00 -13.70 4.91
CA LYS A 187 3.53 -14.91 4.28
C LYS A 187 3.85 -14.71 2.79
N GLU A 188 3.15 -13.82 2.11
CA GLU A 188 3.30 -13.54 0.69
C GLU A 188 4.10 -12.26 0.46
N VAL A 189 3.79 -11.22 1.24
CA VAL A 189 4.38 -9.88 1.12
C VAL A 189 4.93 -9.47 2.46
N ARG A 190 6.25 -9.31 2.58
CA ARG A 190 6.93 -8.97 3.84
C ARG A 190 6.94 -7.47 4.10
N ASP A 191 5.74 -6.87 4.18
CA ASP A 191 5.57 -5.44 4.43
C ASP A 191 5.32 -5.17 5.92
N VAL A 192 6.06 -4.23 6.47
CA VAL A 192 5.89 -3.75 7.85
C VAL A 192 5.80 -2.22 7.87
N PHE A 193 5.11 -1.69 8.85
CA PHE A 193 4.93 -0.26 9.09
C PHE A 193 5.62 0.11 10.40
N LEU A 194 6.50 1.11 10.33
CA LEU A 194 7.26 1.60 11.47
C LEU A 194 6.93 3.07 11.76
N GLU A 195 6.72 3.37 13.04
CA GLU A 195 6.77 4.71 13.61
C GLU A 195 7.79 4.70 14.76
N GLY A 196 8.73 5.63 14.78
CA GLY A 196 9.84 5.65 15.73
C GLY A 196 11.12 5.05 15.18
N GLU A 197 11.87 4.29 15.97
CA GLU A 197 13.17 3.74 15.58
C GLU A 197 13.23 2.23 15.77
N ALA A 198 13.79 1.55 14.74
CA ALA A 198 14.04 0.12 14.79
C ALA A 198 15.31 -0.26 14.01
N PHE A 199 16.00 -1.26 14.54
CA PHE A 199 17.08 -1.96 13.84
C PHE A 199 16.57 -3.30 13.35
N PHE A 200 16.80 -3.57 12.05
CA PHE A 200 16.35 -4.76 11.36
C PHE A 200 17.52 -5.64 10.96
N GLU A 201 17.44 -6.92 11.28
CA GLU A 201 18.27 -7.99 10.73
C GLU A 201 17.36 -8.86 9.86
N VAL A 202 17.26 -8.49 8.58
CA VAL A 202 16.30 -9.10 7.66
C VAL A 202 16.80 -10.48 7.21
N ALA A 203 15.94 -11.49 7.35
CA ALA A 203 16.19 -12.83 6.83
C ALA A 203 16.34 -12.79 5.30
N HIS A 204 17.37 -13.50 4.78
CA HIS A 204 17.65 -13.50 3.35
C HIS A 204 16.57 -14.28 2.57
N ASP A 205 15.85 -13.56 1.72
CA ASP A 205 14.83 -14.12 0.84
C ASP A 205 14.69 -13.19 -0.38
N PRO A 206 15.39 -13.50 -1.49
CA PRO A 206 15.39 -12.68 -2.70
C PRO A 206 14.07 -12.73 -3.46
N ASP A 207 13.27 -13.80 -3.30
CA ASP A 207 12.00 -13.97 -4.01
C ASP A 207 10.88 -13.14 -3.37
N ARG A 208 11.00 -12.82 -2.07
CA ARG A 208 10.06 -11.99 -1.33
C ARG A 208 10.78 -10.82 -0.65
N PRO A 209 10.86 -9.67 -1.28
CA PRO A 209 11.46 -8.48 -0.70
C PRO A 209 10.79 -8.10 0.64
N PHE A 210 11.61 -7.66 1.61
CA PHE A 210 11.15 -7.11 2.88
C PHE A 210 11.06 -5.61 2.77
N THR A 211 9.89 -5.02 3.00
CA THR A 211 9.68 -3.58 2.88
C THR A 211 9.23 -2.98 4.21
N VAL A 212 9.95 -1.96 4.65
CA VAL A 212 9.56 -1.12 5.79
C VAL A 212 8.99 0.19 5.27
N ASN A 213 7.71 0.44 5.55
CA ASN A 213 7.11 1.75 5.37
C ASN A 213 7.24 2.56 6.65
N ALA A 214 7.96 3.67 6.59
CA ALA A 214 8.12 4.58 7.71
C ALA A 214 7.75 6.00 7.25
N GLY A 215 6.61 6.49 7.68
CA GLY A 215 6.12 7.83 7.32
C GLY A 215 6.01 8.07 5.81
N GLY A 216 5.68 7.05 5.01
CA GLY A 216 5.56 7.12 3.56
C GLY A 216 6.87 6.91 2.79
N VAL A 217 8.00 6.73 3.46
CA VAL A 217 9.26 6.30 2.86
C VAL A 217 9.32 4.77 2.90
N ASN A 218 9.54 4.14 1.74
CA ASN A 218 9.65 2.70 1.61
C ASN A 218 11.12 2.28 1.55
N THR A 219 11.56 1.47 2.50
CA THR A 219 12.89 0.88 2.53
C THR A 219 12.78 -0.60 2.23
N THR A 220 13.31 -1.05 1.09
CA THR A 220 13.21 -2.44 0.63
C THR A 220 14.56 -3.15 0.73
N ALA A 221 14.54 -4.37 1.27
CA ALA A 221 15.70 -5.20 1.58
C ALA A 221 15.47 -6.67 1.16
N LEU A 222 16.54 -7.39 0.82
CA LEU A 222 16.48 -8.82 0.46
C LEU A 222 17.20 -9.74 1.47
N GLY A 223 17.90 -9.16 2.44
CA GLY A 223 18.74 -9.86 3.43
C GLY A 223 19.84 -8.93 3.89
N THR A 224 19.52 -8.02 4.79
CA THR A 224 20.33 -6.85 5.12
C THR A 224 20.17 -6.49 6.59
N SER A 225 21.17 -5.80 7.13
CA SER A 225 21.10 -5.19 8.46
C SER A 225 21.08 -3.67 8.32
N PHE A 226 20.05 -3.00 8.81
CA PHE A 226 19.89 -1.55 8.71
C PHE A 226 19.07 -0.97 9.87
N ASN A 227 19.29 0.31 10.15
CA ASN A 227 18.54 1.07 11.14
C ASN A 227 17.62 2.09 10.44
N ILE A 228 16.41 2.25 10.91
CA ILE A 228 15.50 3.32 10.52
C ILE A 228 15.12 4.11 11.76
N MET A 229 15.31 5.43 11.71
CA MET A 229 14.79 6.39 12.67
C MET A 229 13.75 7.27 11.96
N ALA A 230 12.51 7.19 12.38
CA ALA A 230 11.36 7.86 11.77
C ALA A 230 10.33 8.28 12.83
N TYR A 231 10.78 9.03 13.85
CA TYR A 231 9.87 9.63 14.81
C TYR A 231 9.03 10.73 14.15
N LYS A 232 7.82 10.89 14.65
CA LYS A 232 6.90 11.89 14.12
C LYS A 232 7.48 13.29 14.22
N ASP A 233 7.32 14.09 13.16
CA ASP A 233 7.77 15.47 13.04
C ASP A 233 9.31 15.66 13.15
N GLU A 234 10.06 14.55 13.09
CA GLU A 234 11.51 14.57 13.10
C GLU A 234 12.09 14.23 11.71
N LYS A 235 13.39 14.50 11.57
CA LYS A 235 14.16 14.10 10.40
C LYS A 235 14.26 12.57 10.38
N GLN A 236 13.85 11.97 9.31
CA GLN A 236 14.02 10.52 9.12
C GLN A 236 15.45 10.19 8.73
N MET A 237 15.92 9.04 9.18
CA MET A 237 17.23 8.52 8.79
C MET A 237 17.15 7.02 8.54
N VAL A 238 17.73 6.59 7.41
CA VAL A 238 17.93 5.17 7.08
C VAL A 238 19.43 4.94 6.96
N SER A 239 19.98 4.05 7.79
CA SER A 239 21.41 3.75 7.88
C SER A 239 21.66 2.28 7.56
N LEU A 240 22.46 1.99 6.52
CA LEU A 240 22.74 0.64 6.08
C LEU A 240 24.04 0.10 6.71
N VAL A 241 23.91 -0.95 7.51
CA VAL A 241 25.03 -1.63 8.17
C VAL A 241 25.65 -2.69 7.25
N ALA A 242 24.84 -3.59 6.73
CA ALA A 242 25.31 -4.67 5.86
C ALA A 242 24.30 -5.00 4.75
N GLY A 243 24.78 -5.41 3.58
CA GLY A 243 23.97 -5.78 2.43
C GLY A 243 23.64 -4.60 1.52
N LYS A 244 22.38 -4.50 1.04
CA LYS A 244 21.90 -3.43 0.15
C LYS A 244 20.45 -3.11 0.48
N VAL A 245 20.11 -1.83 0.50
CA VAL A 245 18.71 -1.37 0.60
C VAL A 245 18.38 -0.42 -0.55
N SER A 246 17.11 -0.46 -0.95
CA SER A 246 16.54 0.44 -1.93
C SER A 246 15.50 1.32 -1.22
N ILE A 247 15.60 2.62 -1.37
CA ILE A 247 14.71 3.59 -0.71
C ILE A 247 13.86 4.27 -1.77
N GLY A 248 12.54 4.16 -1.64
CA GLY A 248 11.55 4.84 -2.44
C GLY A 248 10.94 6.00 -1.66
N LEU A 249 10.94 7.19 -2.25
CA LEU A 249 10.34 8.39 -1.68
C LEU A 249 8.88 8.56 -2.14
N PRO A 250 7.98 9.12 -1.32
CA PRO A 250 6.56 9.21 -1.66
C PRO A 250 6.26 10.05 -2.91
N ASN A 251 7.17 10.95 -3.29
CA ASN A 251 7.00 11.86 -4.43
C ASN A 251 7.80 11.46 -5.68
N SER A 252 8.50 10.33 -5.66
CA SER A 252 9.38 9.85 -6.75
C SER A 252 9.04 8.41 -7.07
N ILE A 253 8.17 8.21 -8.08
CA ILE A 253 7.69 6.86 -8.44
C ILE A 253 8.81 6.02 -9.09
N ASP A 254 9.71 6.65 -9.83
CA ASP A 254 10.72 5.96 -10.65
C ASP A 254 12.15 6.03 -10.09
N GLU A 255 12.42 6.89 -9.10
CA GLU A 255 13.77 7.11 -8.60
C GLU A 255 13.98 6.41 -7.25
N LYS A 256 14.64 5.25 -7.28
CA LYS A 256 15.05 4.51 -6.08
C LYS A 256 16.48 4.86 -5.71
N ILE A 257 16.67 5.23 -4.45
CA ILE A 257 18.00 5.50 -3.91
C ILE A 257 18.59 4.21 -3.35
N LEU A 258 19.71 3.77 -3.89
CA LEU A 258 20.43 2.60 -3.37
C LEU A 258 21.49 3.05 -2.37
N LEU A 259 21.54 2.39 -1.20
CA LEU A 259 22.59 2.56 -0.21
C LEU A 259 23.59 1.41 -0.25
N ALA A 260 24.85 1.76 -0.06
CA ALA A 260 25.93 0.83 0.24
C ALA A 260 26.20 0.78 1.77
N PRO A 261 26.84 -0.28 2.28
CA PRO A 261 27.20 -0.37 3.69
C PRO A 261 27.95 0.85 4.19
N LYS A 262 27.64 1.31 5.42
CA LYS A 262 28.14 2.52 6.07
C LYS A 262 27.64 3.83 5.44
N GLU A 263 26.64 3.78 4.57
CA GLU A 263 25.93 4.97 4.09
C GLU A 263 24.60 5.13 4.82
N ALA A 264 24.27 6.39 5.10
CA ALA A 264 22.99 6.80 5.61
C ALA A 264 22.36 7.85 4.70
N ILE A 265 21.05 7.83 4.63
CA ILE A 265 20.25 8.88 4.01
C ILE A 265 19.42 9.55 5.10
N SER A 266 19.43 10.87 5.08
CA SER A 266 18.61 11.70 5.93
C SER A 266 17.56 12.41 5.09
N ILE A 267 16.31 12.35 5.53
CA ILE A 267 15.15 12.88 4.83
C ILE A 267 14.49 13.90 5.76
N SER A 268 14.25 15.12 5.25
CA SER A 268 13.56 16.15 6.01
C SER A 268 12.11 15.79 6.33
N PRO A 269 11.47 16.36 7.37
CA PRO A 269 10.09 16.06 7.72
C PRO A 269 9.09 16.30 6.58
N ASP A 270 9.33 17.32 5.75
CA ASP A 270 8.56 17.64 4.54
C ASP A 270 8.90 16.74 3.33
N LYS A 271 9.92 15.85 3.48
CA LYS A 271 10.41 14.91 2.46
C LYS A 271 10.91 15.56 1.15
N MET A 272 11.24 16.82 1.20
CA MET A 272 11.77 17.58 0.06
C MET A 272 13.30 17.59 0.01
N LEU A 273 13.96 17.50 1.17
CA LEU A 273 15.42 17.50 1.26
C LEU A 273 15.93 16.11 1.63
N VAL A 274 16.83 15.61 0.81
CA VAL A 274 17.49 14.33 1.01
C VAL A 274 18.99 14.54 1.00
N SER A 275 19.68 14.06 2.04
CA SER A 275 21.14 14.12 2.10
C SER A 275 21.73 12.75 2.39
N ARG A 276 22.77 12.38 1.64
CA ARG A 276 23.53 11.15 1.85
C ARG A 276 24.79 11.46 2.65
N THR A 277 25.06 10.67 3.66
CA THR A 277 26.25 10.79 4.53
C THR A 277 26.83 9.41 4.83
N LYS A 278 28.08 9.37 5.24
CA LYS A 278 28.64 8.20 5.94
C LYS A 278 28.35 8.34 7.41
N PHE A 279 28.23 7.24 8.12
CA PHE A 279 27.96 7.22 9.56
C PHE A 279 28.95 6.31 10.30
N ASP A 280 29.09 6.56 11.59
CA ASP A 280 29.74 5.64 12.51
C ASP A 280 28.70 4.62 13.02
N GLU A 281 28.94 3.35 12.73
CA GLU A 281 28.07 2.25 13.13
C GLU A 281 27.92 2.17 14.65
N ASP A 282 29.00 2.41 15.39
CA ASP A 282 28.98 2.39 16.84
C ASP A 282 28.12 3.50 17.45
N ALA A 283 28.02 4.64 16.79
CA ALA A 283 27.15 5.73 17.20
C ALA A 283 25.67 5.42 16.88
N ILE A 284 25.39 4.99 15.65
CA ILE A 284 24.00 4.71 15.20
C ILE A 284 23.39 3.53 15.95
N LEU A 285 24.18 2.47 16.21
CA LEU A 285 23.69 1.28 16.91
C LEU A 285 23.96 1.30 18.42
N ALA A 286 24.44 2.41 18.96
CA ALA A 286 24.73 2.56 20.40
C ALA A 286 23.50 2.17 21.25
N TRP A 287 22.32 2.59 20.83
CA TRP A 287 21.09 2.35 21.55
C TRP A 287 20.75 0.85 21.72
N THR A 288 21.12 0.00 20.75
CA THR A 288 20.94 -1.46 20.82
C THR A 288 21.82 -2.09 21.90
N ARG A 289 22.90 -1.40 22.27
CA ARG A 289 23.87 -1.79 23.30
C ARG A 289 23.75 -0.97 24.58
N LYS A 290 22.56 -0.43 24.85
CA LYS A 290 22.23 0.39 26.03
C LYS A 290 23.17 1.63 26.19
N THR A 291 23.59 2.21 25.08
CA THR A 291 24.47 3.38 25.09
C THR A 291 23.77 4.58 24.47
N ILE A 292 23.76 5.70 25.14
CA ILE A 292 23.34 7.00 24.61
C ILE A 292 24.55 7.72 24.08
N VAL A 293 24.48 8.23 22.86
CA VAL A 293 25.59 9.04 22.27
C VAL A 293 24.99 10.37 21.81
N PHE A 294 25.59 11.45 22.28
CA PHE A 294 25.36 12.80 21.79
C PHE A 294 26.66 13.31 21.15
N GLU A 295 26.55 13.70 19.88
CA GLU A 295 27.68 14.27 19.11
C GLU A 295 27.21 15.61 18.55
N ASP A 296 27.65 16.70 19.15
CA ASP A 296 27.24 18.06 18.77
C ASP A 296 25.71 18.17 18.60
N THR A 297 24.97 17.48 19.47
CA THR A 297 23.51 17.33 19.40
C THR A 297 22.85 18.57 20.00
N LYS A 298 21.82 19.11 19.31
CA LYS A 298 21.06 20.23 19.86
C LYS A 298 20.37 19.82 21.16
N LEU A 299 20.33 20.72 22.11
CA LEU A 299 19.73 20.46 23.43
C LEU A 299 18.32 19.93 23.34
N ALA A 300 17.47 20.49 22.45
CA ALA A 300 16.10 20.03 22.29
C ALA A 300 16.01 18.59 21.74
N GLU A 301 16.93 18.18 20.86
CA GLU A 301 17.02 16.81 20.35
C GLU A 301 17.52 15.85 21.45
N ALA A 302 18.53 16.26 22.24
CA ALA A 302 19.01 15.46 23.35
C ALA A 302 17.95 15.25 24.44
N ILE A 303 17.18 16.27 24.75
CA ILE A 303 16.09 16.18 25.74
C ILE A 303 15.02 15.17 25.26
N ARG A 304 14.58 15.26 24.00
CA ARG A 304 13.61 14.27 23.44
C ARG A 304 14.17 12.85 23.48
N ALA A 305 15.45 12.69 23.15
CA ALA A 305 16.09 11.38 23.24
C ALA A 305 16.10 10.84 24.68
N LEU A 306 16.35 11.68 25.68
CA LEU A 306 16.31 11.30 27.10
C LEU A 306 14.87 11.00 27.56
N GLU A 307 13.88 11.79 27.15
CA GLU A 307 12.45 11.51 27.41
C GLU A 307 12.05 10.13 26.90
N ASN A 308 12.39 9.84 25.64
CA ASN A 308 12.13 8.52 25.05
C ASN A 308 12.92 7.41 25.73
N TRP A 309 14.20 7.65 26.05
CA TRP A 309 15.08 6.63 26.62
C TRP A 309 14.68 6.17 28.02
N TYR A 310 14.35 7.15 28.89
CA TYR A 310 14.02 6.90 30.30
C TYR A 310 12.53 6.89 30.60
N GLY A 311 11.67 7.29 29.67
CA GLY A 311 10.22 7.39 29.90
C GLY A 311 9.83 8.52 30.85
N VAL A 312 10.55 9.63 30.80
CA VAL A 312 10.34 10.80 31.66
C VAL A 312 9.86 12.02 30.85
N ARG A 313 9.46 13.08 31.55
CA ARG A 313 9.10 14.38 30.97
C ARG A 313 9.94 15.48 31.53
N PHE A 314 10.48 16.35 30.68
CA PHE A 314 11.28 17.48 31.07
C PHE A 314 10.44 18.76 31.12
N HIS A 315 10.57 19.49 32.24
CA HIS A 315 9.95 20.79 32.49
C HIS A 315 11.03 21.84 32.71
N PHE A 316 10.94 22.91 31.91
CA PHE A 316 11.95 24.00 32.00
C PHE A 316 11.36 25.16 32.78
N GLN A 317 12.07 25.58 33.85
CA GLN A 317 11.71 26.75 34.65
C GLN A 317 12.10 28.06 33.95
N ASN A 318 13.15 28.02 33.13
CA ASN A 318 13.63 29.13 32.31
C ASN A 318 14.10 28.65 30.95
N GLN A 319 14.36 29.58 30.04
CA GLN A 319 14.79 29.24 28.68
C GLN A 319 16.31 29.00 28.61
N PRO A 320 16.76 27.94 27.90
CA PRO A 320 18.20 27.74 27.65
C PRO A 320 18.75 28.84 26.75
N LYS A 321 20.03 29.11 26.83
CA LYS A 321 20.74 29.99 25.89
C LYS A 321 20.63 29.39 24.48
N PRO A 322 20.27 30.21 23.45
CA PRO A 322 20.15 29.72 22.08
C PRO A 322 21.42 29.01 21.58
N GLY A 323 21.24 27.96 20.76
CA GLY A 323 22.33 27.28 20.09
C GLY A 323 23.12 26.28 20.97
N LYS A 324 22.65 25.97 22.19
CA LYS A 324 23.31 25.01 23.06
C LYS A 324 23.32 23.62 22.47
N ARG A 325 24.50 23.00 22.47
CA ARG A 325 24.72 21.64 21.94
C ARG A 325 25.40 20.79 23.00
N LEU A 326 25.16 19.49 22.94
CA LEU A 326 25.67 18.51 23.91
C LEU A 326 26.49 17.46 23.19
N SER A 327 27.55 17.01 23.84
CA SER A 327 28.34 15.85 23.45
C SER A 327 28.63 15.00 24.69
N GLY A 328 28.47 13.69 24.55
CA GLY A 328 28.72 12.74 25.62
C GLY A 328 28.34 11.33 25.22
N LYS A 329 28.96 10.34 25.88
CA LYS A 329 28.64 8.91 25.67
C LYS A 329 28.37 8.28 27.03
N PHE A 330 27.19 7.72 27.20
CA PHE A 330 26.69 7.16 28.45
C PHE A 330 26.31 5.70 28.23
N HIS A 331 27.07 4.78 28.84
CA HIS A 331 26.84 3.36 28.67
C HIS A 331 26.13 2.76 29.89
N ASN A 332 24.89 2.31 29.70
CA ASN A 332 24.06 1.70 30.74
C ASN A 332 23.94 2.53 32.02
N GLU A 333 23.90 3.87 31.86
CA GLU A 333 23.85 4.83 32.98
C GLU A 333 22.38 5.09 33.39
N THR A 334 22.25 5.49 34.66
CA THR A 334 20.94 5.99 35.15
C THR A 334 20.70 7.41 34.63
N LEU A 335 19.43 7.85 34.64
CA LEU A 335 19.06 9.20 34.27
C LEU A 335 19.80 10.24 35.11
N GLU A 336 19.94 9.99 36.42
CA GLU A 336 20.64 10.89 37.35
C GLU A 336 22.09 11.07 36.92
N ASN A 337 22.85 10.00 36.69
CA ASN A 337 24.24 10.06 36.24
C ASN A 337 24.38 10.79 34.88
N VAL A 338 23.46 10.57 33.94
CA VAL A 338 23.49 11.29 32.68
C VAL A 338 23.24 12.78 32.89
N LEU A 339 22.26 13.13 33.71
CA LEU A 339 21.97 14.55 34.01
C LEU A 339 23.08 15.23 34.79
N GLU A 340 23.73 14.55 35.72
CA GLU A 340 24.96 15.07 36.38
C GLU A 340 26.03 15.38 35.34
N GLY A 341 26.33 14.45 34.43
CA GLY A 341 27.30 14.69 33.36
C GLY A 341 26.92 15.85 32.45
N LEU A 342 25.64 16.00 32.13
CA LEU A 342 25.14 17.08 31.27
C LEU A 342 25.06 18.43 32.03
N SER A 343 24.85 18.45 33.34
CA SER A 343 24.73 19.65 34.13
C SER A 343 26.01 20.54 34.04
N TYR A 344 27.16 19.91 34.05
CA TYR A 344 28.44 20.63 33.89
C TYR A 344 28.61 21.24 32.51
N THR A 345 28.27 20.54 31.46
CA THR A 345 28.42 20.99 30.06
C THR A 345 27.33 21.94 29.62
N ALA A 346 26.12 21.71 30.08
CA ALA A 346 24.96 22.51 29.74
C ALA A 346 24.73 23.69 30.69
N GLY A 347 25.39 23.75 31.86
CA GLY A 347 25.13 24.76 32.89
C GLY A 347 23.67 24.74 33.29
N LEU A 348 23.23 23.60 33.80
CA LEU A 348 21.85 23.39 34.24
C LEU A 348 21.83 22.72 35.62
N ASP A 349 20.86 23.04 36.40
CA ASP A 349 20.48 22.32 37.61
C ASP A 349 19.24 21.49 37.32
N PHE A 350 19.11 20.35 37.97
CA PHE A 350 17.97 19.44 37.74
C PHE A 350 17.41 18.88 39.05
N ARG A 351 16.14 18.53 39.01
CA ARG A 351 15.46 17.80 40.08
C ARG A 351 14.54 16.75 39.48
N ILE A 352 14.73 15.49 39.88
CA ILE A 352 13.93 14.35 39.44
C ILE A 352 12.82 14.07 40.45
N GLU A 353 11.55 14.05 40.00
CA GLU A 353 10.38 13.72 40.80
C GLU A 353 9.56 12.68 40.06
N LYS A 354 9.80 11.40 40.36
CA LYS A 354 9.18 10.23 39.65
C LYS A 354 9.55 10.26 38.16
N ASP A 355 8.54 10.50 37.28
CA ASP A 355 8.66 10.60 35.83
C ASP A 355 8.84 12.04 35.33
N GLN A 356 9.00 13.00 36.22
CA GLN A 356 9.16 14.43 35.91
C GLN A 356 10.59 14.90 36.23
N VAL A 357 11.17 15.66 35.32
CA VAL A 357 12.50 16.24 35.48
C VAL A 357 12.38 17.76 35.33
N ASN A 358 12.58 18.47 36.42
CA ASN A 358 12.58 19.94 36.42
C ASN A 358 13.99 20.44 36.14
N ILE A 359 14.15 21.29 35.12
CA ILE A 359 15.43 21.88 34.71
C ILE A 359 15.41 23.40 34.91
N THR A 360 16.51 23.91 35.48
CA THR A 360 16.78 25.33 35.57
C THR A 360 18.15 25.61 34.94
N PHE A 361 18.24 26.53 33.99
CA PHE A 361 19.51 26.92 33.35
C PHE A 361 20.14 28.08 34.11
N ASN A 362 21.50 28.00 34.28
CA ASN A 362 22.30 28.98 34.95
C ASN A 362 22.74 30.13 34.02
#